data_37f3d38638aeec5a31e337a306c8cc7c
#
_entry.id   37f3d38638aeec5a31e337a306c8cc7c
#
_cell.length_a   1.000
_cell.length_b   1.000
_cell.length_c   1.000
_cell.angle_alpha   90.00
_cell.angle_beta   90.00
_cell.angle_gamma   90.00
#
_symmetry.space_group_name_H-M   'P 1'
#
loop_
_entity.id
_entity.type
_entity.pdbx_description
1 polymer ?
#
loop_
_entity_poly.entity_id
_entity_poly.type
_entity_poly.pdbx_seq_one_letter_code
_entity_poly.pdbx_strand_id
1 'polypeptide(L)'
;TVAGNVAQYLTITTSGAQVNIEQGSELAEEITYTLSGSSEDGEFYMSGSYKATVELNGLSLTNANPVTSGAAVHIQNGKRIKVKVLEGTSNTLVDAANGSQKGAFYVKGHPEFSGKGTLTVTGNVKHAIKSGEYMTVKDATLVVKSAAGDGINCGQYFLMESGVLDISGVEDDGIQCDIDDT
;
A
#
# COMPACT_ATOMS: atom_id res chain seq x y z
N THR A 1 -19.13 -3.01 -1.65
CA THR A 1 -20.19 -3.08 -0.61
C THR A 1 -19.60 -2.53 0.68
N VAL A 2 -20.29 -1.57 1.31
CA VAL A 2 -19.94 -1.05 2.64
C VAL A 2 -20.93 -1.65 3.63
N ALA A 3 -20.42 -2.29 4.67
CA ALA A 3 -21.25 -2.90 5.71
C ALA A 3 -21.10 -2.12 7.03
N GLY A 4 -22.19 -2.10 7.82
CA GLY A 4 -22.20 -1.50 9.15
C GLY A 4 -22.51 0.01 9.17
N ASN A 5 -22.33 0.60 10.35
CA ASN A 5 -22.73 1.98 10.64
C ASN A 5 -21.77 3.02 10.08
N VAL A 6 -20.63 2.60 9.54
CA VAL A 6 -19.55 3.48 9.11
C VAL A 6 -19.73 4.06 7.70
N ALA A 7 -20.69 3.53 6.94
CA ALA A 7 -20.95 3.98 5.56
C ALA A 7 -21.19 5.50 5.45
N GLN A 8 -21.81 6.10 6.45
CA GLN A 8 -22.08 7.55 6.51
C GLN A 8 -20.82 8.41 6.61
N TYR A 9 -19.69 7.83 7.03
CA TYR A 9 -18.41 8.52 7.17
C TYR A 9 -17.49 8.31 5.96
N LEU A 10 -17.96 7.62 4.92
CA LEU A 10 -17.17 7.31 3.74
C LEU A 10 -17.77 7.94 2.49
N THR A 11 -16.95 8.65 1.75
CA THR A 11 -17.24 9.00 0.35
C THR A 11 -16.44 8.03 -0.52
N ILE A 12 -17.15 7.25 -1.35
CA ILE A 12 -16.51 6.29 -2.26
C ILE A 12 -16.87 6.67 -3.69
N THR A 13 -15.84 6.94 -4.49
CA THR A 13 -15.99 7.19 -5.92
C THR A 13 -15.22 6.14 -6.71
N THR A 14 -15.80 5.70 -7.82
CA THR A 14 -15.19 4.68 -8.68
C THR A 14 -15.31 5.06 -10.14
N SER A 15 -14.28 4.70 -10.92
CA SER A 15 -14.29 4.76 -12.38
C SER A 15 -13.56 3.50 -12.88
N GLY A 16 -14.30 2.50 -13.32
CA GLY A 16 -13.75 1.18 -13.58
C GLY A 16 -13.14 0.57 -12.31
N ALA A 17 -11.87 0.22 -12.37
CA ALA A 17 -11.10 -0.29 -11.23
C ALA A 17 -10.32 0.82 -10.47
N GLN A 18 -10.53 2.07 -10.82
CA GLN A 18 -10.04 3.22 -10.05
C GLN A 18 -10.99 3.46 -8.87
N VAL A 19 -10.53 3.25 -7.66
CA VAL A 19 -11.33 3.35 -6.42
C VAL A 19 -10.73 4.42 -5.53
N ASN A 20 -11.50 5.45 -5.22
CA ASN A 20 -11.14 6.50 -4.28
C ASN A 20 -12.06 6.45 -3.05
N ILE A 21 -11.46 6.43 -1.86
CA ILE A 21 -12.16 6.45 -0.58
C ILE A 21 -11.68 7.65 0.24
N GLU A 22 -12.63 8.46 0.70
CA GLU A 22 -12.39 9.53 1.65
C GLU A 22 -13.07 9.20 2.98
N GLN A 23 -12.29 9.12 4.04
CA GLN A 23 -12.80 8.99 5.40
C GLN A 23 -13.14 10.37 5.95
N GLY A 24 -14.39 10.57 6.37
CA GLY A 24 -14.83 11.79 7.04
C GLY A 24 -14.11 12.01 8.38
N SER A 25 -14.01 13.27 8.80
CA SER A 25 -13.33 13.67 10.04
C SER A 25 -13.96 13.08 11.31
N GLU A 26 -15.26 12.80 11.26
CA GLU A 26 -16.04 12.25 12.39
C GLU A 26 -15.88 10.73 12.55
N LEU A 27 -15.11 10.06 11.66
CA LEU A 27 -14.85 8.64 11.79
C LEU A 27 -14.03 8.37 13.05
N ALA A 28 -14.57 7.56 13.96
CA ALA A 28 -13.97 7.19 15.23
C ALA A 28 -13.79 5.67 15.40
N GLU A 29 -13.97 4.92 14.32
CA GLU A 29 -13.82 3.46 14.30
C GLU A 29 -12.82 3.01 13.24
N GLU A 30 -12.07 1.96 13.54
CA GLU A 30 -11.15 1.33 12.59
C GLU A 30 -11.95 0.55 11.54
N ILE A 31 -11.79 0.92 10.28
CA ILE A 31 -12.46 0.25 9.16
C ILE A 31 -11.50 -0.77 8.53
N THR A 32 -12.03 -1.92 8.15
CA THR A 32 -11.34 -2.91 7.32
C THR A 32 -11.78 -2.79 5.87
N TYR A 33 -10.80 -2.60 4.98
CA TYR A 33 -10.96 -2.58 3.53
C TYR A 33 -10.40 -3.87 2.96
N THR A 34 -11.24 -4.77 2.47
CA THR A 34 -10.78 -6.00 1.81
C THR A 34 -10.70 -5.77 0.32
N LEU A 35 -9.49 -5.85 -0.23
CA LEU A 35 -9.18 -5.63 -1.63
C LEU A 35 -8.94 -6.97 -2.33
N SER A 36 -9.65 -7.21 -3.45
CA SER A 36 -9.54 -8.44 -4.22
C SER A 36 -9.86 -8.21 -5.70
N GLY A 37 -9.48 -9.16 -6.54
CA GLY A 37 -9.72 -9.10 -7.98
C GLY A 37 -8.52 -8.59 -8.76
N SER A 38 -8.69 -8.40 -10.06
CA SER A 38 -7.60 -8.01 -10.97
C SER A 38 -8.02 -6.90 -11.92
N SER A 39 -7.08 -6.02 -12.24
CA SER A 39 -7.23 -5.01 -13.28
C SER A 39 -5.85 -4.66 -13.86
N GLU A 40 -5.81 -4.50 -15.19
CA GLU A 40 -4.65 -3.97 -15.91
C GLU A 40 -4.61 -2.42 -15.87
N ASP A 41 -5.66 -1.79 -15.33
CA ASP A 41 -5.76 -0.35 -15.13
C ASP A 41 -6.61 -0.06 -13.89
N GLY A 42 -5.98 -0.12 -12.72
CA GLY A 42 -6.65 0.06 -11.44
C GLY A 42 -5.80 0.78 -10.42
N GLU A 43 -6.46 1.51 -9.55
CA GLU A 43 -5.85 2.24 -8.43
C GLU A 43 -6.75 2.11 -7.20
N PHE A 44 -6.16 1.87 -6.05
CA PHE A 44 -6.82 2.06 -4.77
C PHE A 44 -6.22 3.28 -4.08
N TYR A 45 -6.99 4.35 -3.96
CA TYR A 45 -6.63 5.54 -3.20
C TYR A 45 -7.51 5.66 -1.97
N MET A 46 -6.91 5.94 -0.82
CA MET A 46 -7.63 6.21 0.43
C MET A 46 -7.03 7.41 1.12
N SER A 47 -7.86 8.39 1.47
CA SER A 47 -7.50 9.50 2.35
C SER A 47 -8.30 9.47 3.65
N GLY A 48 -7.74 10.03 4.72
CA GLY A 48 -8.40 10.11 6.00
C GLY A 48 -7.47 10.38 7.16
N SER A 49 -8.05 10.41 8.36
CA SER A 49 -7.35 10.74 9.61
C SER A 49 -7.50 9.69 10.71
N TYR A 50 -8.13 8.56 10.44
CA TYR A 50 -8.26 7.48 11.41
C TYR A 50 -7.53 6.22 10.94
N LYS A 51 -7.04 5.42 11.88
CA LYS A 51 -6.37 4.14 11.60
C LYS A 51 -7.28 3.19 10.81
N ALA A 52 -6.70 2.35 9.98
CA ALA A 52 -7.43 1.42 9.13
C ALA A 52 -6.70 0.07 9.03
N THR A 53 -7.46 -0.94 8.62
CA THR A 53 -6.93 -2.23 8.18
C THR A 53 -7.21 -2.38 6.69
N VAL A 54 -6.19 -2.75 5.92
CA VAL A 54 -6.29 -3.13 4.51
C VAL A 54 -5.96 -4.61 4.41
N GLU A 55 -6.91 -5.41 3.93
CA GLU A 55 -6.70 -6.83 3.68
C GLU A 55 -6.49 -7.06 2.19
N LEU A 56 -5.38 -7.69 1.83
CA LEU A 56 -5.07 -8.09 0.46
C LEU A 56 -5.50 -9.55 0.27
N ASN A 57 -6.52 -9.75 -0.57
CA ASN A 57 -7.18 -11.03 -0.78
C ASN A 57 -7.17 -11.44 -2.26
N GLY A 58 -6.00 -11.73 -2.79
CA GLY A 58 -5.84 -12.05 -4.20
C GLY A 58 -6.02 -10.81 -5.10
N LEU A 59 -5.43 -9.70 -4.70
CA LEU A 59 -5.45 -8.45 -5.45
C LEU A 59 -4.35 -8.42 -6.50
N SER A 60 -4.69 -8.11 -7.76
CA SER A 60 -3.71 -7.83 -8.81
C SER A 60 -4.06 -6.52 -9.50
N LEU A 61 -3.30 -5.48 -9.22
CA LEU A 61 -3.49 -4.16 -9.84
C LEU A 61 -2.24 -3.73 -10.60
N THR A 62 -2.44 -3.40 -11.86
CA THR A 62 -1.55 -2.52 -12.64
C THR A 62 -2.24 -1.18 -12.80
N ASN A 63 -1.55 -0.08 -12.52
CA ASN A 63 -2.05 1.27 -12.79
C ASN A 63 -1.45 1.74 -14.12
N ALA A 64 -2.21 1.63 -15.22
CA ALA A 64 -1.73 2.04 -16.54
C ALA A 64 -2.03 3.50 -16.87
N ASN A 65 -3.19 4.01 -16.41
CA ASN A 65 -3.64 5.38 -16.66
C ASN A 65 -3.98 6.07 -15.34
N PRO A 66 -3.00 6.70 -14.69
CA PRO A 66 -3.16 7.23 -13.34
C PRO A 66 -4.21 8.33 -13.26
N VAL A 67 -5.12 8.21 -12.30
CA VAL A 67 -6.12 9.23 -11.96
C VAL A 67 -5.62 10.11 -10.82
N THR A 68 -4.91 9.54 -9.85
CA THR A 68 -4.32 10.29 -8.74
C THR A 68 -2.83 10.51 -8.96
N SER A 69 -1.98 9.69 -8.36
CA SER A 69 -0.52 9.85 -8.47
C SER A 69 0.15 8.75 -9.31
N GLY A 70 -0.55 7.66 -9.52
CA GLY A 70 -0.10 6.51 -10.29
C GLY A 70 0.36 5.32 -9.44
N ALA A 71 0.31 5.38 -8.11
CA ALA A 71 0.49 4.20 -7.28
C ALA A 71 -0.61 3.17 -7.54
N ALA A 72 -0.32 1.88 -7.42
CA ALA A 72 -1.36 0.86 -7.43
C ALA A 72 -2.20 0.92 -6.15
N VAL A 73 -1.54 1.16 -5.02
CA VAL A 73 -2.19 1.40 -3.72
C VAL A 73 -1.58 2.65 -3.09
N HIS A 74 -2.41 3.67 -2.87
CA HIS A 74 -2.02 4.94 -2.26
C HIS A 74 -2.87 5.23 -1.02
N ILE A 75 -2.25 5.23 0.15
CA ILE A 75 -2.92 5.52 1.42
C ILE A 75 -2.40 6.85 1.96
N GLN A 76 -3.15 7.92 1.67
CA GLN A 76 -2.90 9.29 2.13
C GLN A 76 -3.47 9.50 3.54
N ASN A 77 -2.99 8.69 4.47
CA ASN A 77 -3.41 8.68 5.86
C ASN A 77 -2.16 8.54 6.75
N GLY A 78 -1.90 9.54 7.61
CA GLY A 78 -0.75 9.59 8.50
C GLY A 78 -0.89 8.79 9.80
N LYS A 79 -1.80 7.82 9.84
CA LYS A 79 -2.00 6.94 11.01
C LYS A 79 -1.48 5.55 10.71
N ARG A 80 -1.54 4.68 11.73
CA ARG A 80 -1.27 3.26 11.58
C ARG A 80 -2.22 2.61 10.59
N ILE A 81 -1.65 1.92 9.63
CA ILE A 81 -2.38 1.10 8.65
C ILE A 81 -1.92 -0.35 8.83
N LYS A 82 -2.79 -1.20 9.35
CA LYS A 82 -2.54 -2.65 9.30
C LYS A 82 -2.73 -3.13 7.87
N VAL A 83 -1.75 -3.83 7.33
CA VAL A 83 -1.82 -4.46 6.02
C VAL A 83 -1.75 -5.96 6.20
N LYS A 84 -2.89 -6.62 6.05
CA LYS A 84 -2.98 -8.08 6.14
C LYS A 84 -2.89 -8.70 4.76
N VAL A 85 -1.85 -9.45 4.51
CA VAL A 85 -1.73 -10.28 3.31
C VAL A 85 -2.33 -11.65 3.67
N LEU A 86 -3.57 -11.91 3.21
CA LEU A 86 -4.33 -13.06 3.68
C LEU A 86 -3.66 -14.39 3.28
N GLU A 87 -3.70 -15.35 4.19
CA GLU A 87 -3.08 -16.67 4.02
C GLU A 87 -3.57 -17.36 2.74
N GLY A 88 -2.65 -17.95 1.99
CA GLY A 88 -2.96 -18.66 0.74
C GLY A 88 -3.23 -17.74 -0.44
N THR A 89 -3.11 -16.42 -0.30
CA THR A 89 -3.29 -15.48 -1.41
C THR A 89 -1.97 -14.99 -1.97
N SER A 90 -1.98 -14.72 -3.29
CA SER A 90 -0.92 -14.01 -3.99
C SER A 90 -1.47 -12.69 -4.49
N ASN A 91 -0.77 -11.61 -4.19
CA ASN A 91 -1.16 -10.25 -4.54
C ASN A 91 -0.05 -9.59 -5.36
N THR A 92 -0.40 -8.82 -6.37
CA THR A 92 0.56 -8.15 -7.26
C THR A 92 0.18 -6.70 -7.45
N LEU A 93 1.15 -5.81 -7.29
CA LEU A 93 0.97 -4.38 -7.47
C LEU A 93 2.04 -3.82 -8.40
N VAL A 94 1.61 -3.09 -9.42
CA VAL A 94 2.47 -2.42 -10.39
C VAL A 94 1.98 -0.99 -10.55
N ASP A 95 2.84 -0.02 -10.34
CA ASP A 95 2.49 1.39 -10.52
C ASP A 95 2.61 1.87 -11.96
N ALA A 96 2.04 3.05 -12.22
CA ALA A 96 2.11 3.68 -13.53
C ALA A 96 3.53 4.20 -13.83
N ALA A 97 4.06 3.87 -14.99
CA ALA A 97 5.37 4.33 -15.43
C ALA A 97 5.43 5.86 -15.72
N ASN A 98 4.30 6.50 -15.86
CA ASN A 98 4.16 7.94 -16.14
C ASN A 98 3.53 8.73 -14.99
N GLY A 99 3.51 8.16 -13.79
CA GLY A 99 2.97 8.80 -12.60
C GLY A 99 3.97 9.71 -11.87
N SER A 100 3.55 10.22 -10.71
CA SER A 100 4.36 11.04 -9.80
C SER A 100 4.41 10.47 -8.38
N GLN A 101 4.05 9.22 -8.23
CA GLN A 101 3.99 8.49 -6.95
C GLN A 101 5.39 8.31 -6.35
N LYS A 102 5.43 8.22 -5.02
CA LYS A 102 6.65 7.92 -4.27
C LYS A 102 6.90 6.42 -4.11
N GLY A 103 5.91 5.59 -4.39
CA GLY A 103 6.00 4.14 -4.34
C GLY A 103 4.77 3.48 -4.95
N ALA A 104 4.92 2.27 -5.47
CA ALA A 104 3.80 1.50 -6.03
C ALA A 104 2.78 1.11 -4.95
N PHE A 105 3.28 0.77 -3.76
CA PHE A 105 2.51 0.71 -2.52
C PHE A 105 2.99 1.87 -1.62
N TYR A 106 2.18 2.90 -1.47
CA TYR A 106 2.51 4.07 -0.67
C TYR A 106 1.57 4.24 0.52
N VAL A 107 2.13 4.45 1.71
CA VAL A 107 1.42 4.82 2.93
C VAL A 107 2.07 6.06 3.53
N LYS A 108 1.32 7.14 3.71
CA LYS A 108 1.82 8.37 4.32
C LYS A 108 2.23 8.19 5.80
N GLY A 109 1.51 7.37 6.55
CA GLY A 109 1.82 6.99 7.92
C GLY A 109 2.70 5.74 7.99
N HIS A 110 2.39 4.84 8.92
CA HIS A 110 3.16 3.62 9.15
C HIS A 110 2.35 2.36 8.85
N PRO A 111 2.77 1.57 7.85
CA PRO A 111 2.19 0.27 7.56
C PRO A 111 2.75 -0.83 8.48
N GLU A 112 1.86 -1.64 9.01
CA GLU A 112 2.16 -2.87 9.76
C GLU A 112 1.72 -4.06 8.91
N PHE A 113 2.66 -4.67 8.17
CA PHE A 113 2.39 -5.86 7.37
C PHE A 113 2.29 -7.10 8.24
N SER A 114 1.29 -7.92 7.97
CA SER A 114 1.05 -9.18 8.66
C SER A 114 0.35 -10.20 7.77
N GLY A 115 0.18 -11.42 8.27
CA GLY A 115 -0.48 -12.51 7.55
C GLY A 115 0.53 -13.41 6.82
N LYS A 116 0.04 -14.49 6.21
CA LYS A 116 0.90 -15.52 5.60
C LYS A 116 0.76 -15.62 4.09
N GLY A 117 0.18 -14.60 3.46
CA GLY A 117 0.13 -14.49 2.02
C GLY A 117 1.39 -13.85 1.43
N THR A 118 1.40 -13.71 0.11
CA THR A 118 2.48 -13.09 -0.65
C THR A 118 2.01 -11.79 -1.29
N LEU A 119 2.81 -10.74 -1.14
CA LEU A 119 2.65 -9.48 -1.86
C LEU A 119 3.89 -9.24 -2.73
N THR A 120 3.67 -9.15 -4.04
CA THR A 120 4.69 -8.83 -5.05
C THR A 120 4.48 -7.40 -5.54
N VAL A 121 5.54 -6.59 -5.54
CA VAL A 121 5.47 -5.17 -5.91
C VAL A 121 6.53 -4.83 -6.97
N THR A 122 6.12 -4.02 -7.94
CA THR A 122 6.98 -3.39 -8.95
C THR A 122 6.83 -1.89 -8.90
N GLY A 123 7.90 -1.14 -8.69
CA GLY A 123 7.95 0.31 -8.67
C GLY A 123 8.62 0.88 -9.91
N ASN A 124 7.83 1.37 -10.88
CA ASN A 124 8.34 1.87 -12.16
C ASN A 124 8.89 3.31 -12.09
N VAL A 125 8.46 4.11 -11.09
CA VAL A 125 8.82 5.54 -11.03
C VAL A 125 9.82 5.81 -9.92
N LYS A 126 9.65 5.19 -8.75
CA LYS A 126 10.55 5.39 -7.62
C LYS A 126 10.68 4.10 -6.78
N HIS A 127 10.16 4.09 -5.55
CA HIS A 127 10.28 2.93 -4.67
C HIS A 127 9.18 1.89 -4.96
N ALA A 128 9.42 0.61 -4.67
CA ALA A 128 8.34 -0.36 -4.73
C ALA A 128 7.39 -0.16 -3.55
N ILE A 129 7.89 -0.10 -2.31
CA ILE A 129 7.10 0.16 -1.11
C ILE A 129 7.65 1.40 -0.41
N LYS A 130 6.79 2.38 -0.12
CA LYS A 130 7.16 3.60 0.61
C LYS A 130 6.25 3.81 1.80
N SER A 131 6.83 4.02 2.99
CA SER A 131 6.15 4.56 4.16
C SER A 131 6.66 5.95 4.51
N GLY A 132 5.77 6.82 4.98
CA GLY A 132 6.15 8.15 5.49
C GLY A 132 6.77 8.11 6.88
N GLU A 133 6.52 7.03 7.61
CA GLU A 133 7.05 6.78 8.96
C GLU A 133 7.77 5.42 8.98
N TYR A 134 7.69 4.68 10.09
CA TYR A 134 8.26 3.32 10.17
C TYR A 134 7.44 2.29 9.39
N MET A 135 8.02 1.13 9.17
CA MET A 135 7.34 -0.05 8.63
C MET A 135 7.70 -1.29 9.45
N THR A 136 6.70 -2.12 9.74
CA THR A 136 6.92 -3.42 10.38
C THR A 136 6.39 -4.56 9.53
N VAL A 137 7.05 -5.72 9.61
CA VAL A 137 6.66 -6.95 8.91
C VAL A 137 6.64 -8.12 9.87
N LYS A 138 5.53 -8.87 9.88
CA LYS A 138 5.34 -10.08 10.67
C LYS A 138 4.61 -11.15 9.86
N ASP A 139 5.27 -12.27 9.66
CA ASP A 139 4.77 -13.47 8.97
C ASP A 139 4.47 -13.30 7.46
N ALA A 140 4.39 -12.09 6.94
CA ALA A 140 4.12 -11.84 5.53
C ALA A 140 5.33 -12.17 4.63
N THR A 141 5.05 -12.56 3.38
CA THR A 141 6.04 -12.64 2.32
C THR A 141 5.92 -11.40 1.44
N LEU A 142 6.96 -10.58 1.43
CA LEU A 142 7.08 -9.40 0.59
C LEU A 142 8.13 -9.66 -0.50
N VAL A 143 7.75 -9.46 -1.75
CA VAL A 143 8.62 -9.63 -2.92
C VAL A 143 8.67 -8.33 -3.69
N VAL A 144 9.84 -7.73 -3.80
CA VAL A 144 10.10 -6.62 -4.71
C VAL A 144 10.76 -7.18 -5.96
N LYS A 145 10.07 -7.09 -7.10
CA LYS A 145 10.60 -7.56 -8.40
C LYS A 145 11.55 -6.55 -9.03
N SER A 146 11.20 -5.28 -8.92
CA SER A 146 12.04 -4.17 -9.39
C SER A 146 11.57 -2.86 -8.77
N ALA A 147 12.47 -1.90 -8.68
CA ALA A 147 12.16 -0.52 -8.35
C ALA A 147 13.14 0.42 -9.06
N ALA A 148 12.66 1.55 -9.58
CA ALA A 148 13.50 2.61 -10.14
C ALA A 148 14.18 3.46 -9.05
N GLY A 149 13.99 3.16 -7.81
CA GLY A 149 14.68 3.65 -6.62
C GLY A 149 14.86 2.49 -5.66
N ASP A 150 14.56 2.68 -4.38
CA ASP A 150 14.69 1.64 -3.37
C ASP A 150 13.60 0.57 -3.48
N GLY A 151 13.92 -0.64 -3.06
CA GLY A 151 12.92 -1.67 -2.88
C GLY A 151 11.91 -1.27 -1.81
N ILE A 152 12.40 -0.90 -0.63
CA ILE A 152 11.62 -0.37 0.49
C ILE A 152 12.25 0.94 0.95
N ASN A 153 11.43 1.99 1.09
CA ASN A 153 11.87 3.25 1.66
C ASN A 153 10.98 3.65 2.85
N CYS A 154 11.57 3.86 4.00
CA CYS A 154 10.87 4.25 5.24
C CYS A 154 11.33 5.63 5.69
N GLY A 155 10.40 6.46 6.17
CA GLY A 155 10.71 7.76 6.75
C GLY A 155 11.33 7.69 8.14
N GLN A 156 11.35 6.52 8.78
CA GLN A 156 11.93 6.32 10.12
C GLN A 156 12.73 5.03 10.17
N TYR A 157 12.12 3.90 10.50
CA TYR A 157 12.82 2.61 10.58
C TYR A 157 12.03 1.47 9.90
N PHE A 158 12.75 0.43 9.55
CA PHE A 158 12.21 -0.85 9.11
C PHE A 158 12.46 -1.92 10.17
N LEU A 159 11.42 -2.63 10.58
CA LEU A 159 11.52 -3.75 11.52
C LEU A 159 10.87 -4.99 10.91
N MET A 160 11.64 -6.05 10.74
CA MET A 160 11.13 -7.35 10.37
C MET A 160 11.20 -8.30 11.57
N GLU A 161 10.05 -8.69 12.10
CA GLU A 161 9.95 -9.63 13.21
C GLU A 161 10.01 -11.08 12.70
N SER A 162 9.34 -11.35 11.58
CA SER A 162 9.26 -12.66 10.95
C SER A 162 8.72 -12.55 9.52
N GLY A 163 8.78 -13.64 8.74
CA GLY A 163 8.29 -13.72 7.38
C GLY A 163 9.43 -13.82 6.36
N VAL A 164 9.17 -13.46 5.12
CA VAL A 164 10.13 -13.51 4.02
C VAL A 164 10.18 -12.16 3.33
N LEU A 165 11.39 -11.68 3.05
CA LEU A 165 11.63 -10.50 2.24
C LEU A 165 12.59 -10.89 1.11
N ASP A 166 12.13 -10.73 -0.13
CA ASP A 166 12.90 -10.97 -1.35
C ASP A 166 12.90 -9.67 -2.16
N ILE A 167 14.08 -9.08 -2.36
CA ILE A 167 14.24 -7.83 -3.11
C ILE A 167 15.22 -8.08 -4.25
N SER A 168 14.78 -7.74 -5.46
CA SER A 168 15.60 -7.84 -6.67
C SER A 168 15.30 -6.68 -7.62
N GLY A 169 16.21 -6.46 -8.59
CA GLY A 169 16.00 -5.51 -9.67
C GLY A 169 15.78 -4.05 -9.24
N VAL A 170 16.36 -3.63 -8.12
CA VAL A 170 16.30 -2.24 -7.64
C VAL A 170 17.48 -1.44 -8.20
N GLU A 171 17.24 -0.16 -8.50
CA GLU A 171 18.26 0.73 -9.07
C GLU A 171 19.05 1.49 -7.98
N ASP A 172 18.52 1.54 -6.74
CA ASP A 172 19.18 2.16 -5.59
C ASP A 172 19.27 1.12 -4.44
N ASP A 173 18.84 1.44 -3.24
CA ASP A 173 18.99 0.57 -2.08
C ASP A 173 17.90 -0.52 -2.00
N GLY A 174 18.26 -1.70 -1.50
CA GLY A 174 17.26 -2.71 -1.17
C GLY A 174 16.28 -2.21 -0.12
N ILE A 175 16.80 -1.61 0.96
CA ILE A 175 16.02 -0.96 2.03
C ILE A 175 16.75 0.33 2.43
N GLN A 176 16.06 1.46 2.37
CA GLN A 176 16.52 2.74 2.87
C GLN A 176 15.59 3.23 4.00
N CYS A 177 16.18 3.77 5.06
CA CYS A 177 15.45 4.43 6.12
C CYS A 177 15.99 5.86 6.29
N ASP A 178 15.13 6.85 6.00
CA ASP A 178 15.46 8.25 6.16
C ASP A 178 15.17 8.65 7.61
N ILE A 179 16.21 8.78 8.42
CA ILE A 179 16.07 9.36 9.75
C ILE A 179 16.22 10.87 9.55
N ASP A 180 15.10 11.59 9.65
CA ASP A 180 15.17 13.04 9.79
C ASP A 180 15.83 13.36 11.13
N ASP A 181 17.05 13.84 11.11
CA ASP A 181 17.71 14.45 12.26
C ASP A 181 16.96 15.73 12.63
N THR A 182 15.98 15.61 13.55
CA THR A 182 15.26 16.76 14.13
C THR A 182 15.95 17.26 15.40
#